data_c96fa5a750135e1712465aa4f51f2a14
#
_entry.id   c96fa5a750135e1712465aa4f51f2a14
#
_cell.length_a   1.000
_cell.length_b   1.000
_cell.length_c   1.000
_cell.angle_alpha   90.00
_cell.angle_beta   90.00
_cell.angle_gamma   90.00
#
_symmetry.space_group_name_H-M   'P 1'
#
loop_
_entity.id
_entity.type
_entity.pdbx_description
1 polymer ?
#
loop_
_entity_poly.entity_id
_entity_poly.type
_entity_poly.pdbx_seq_one_letter_code
_entity_poly.pdbx_strand_id
1 'polypeptide(L)'
;MITWAAILLSIGTGVFAYFYPNQIALLILPISLLIRMALNALDGMMARLHNMQSKKGEVLNELGDVVSDFIMFYPIGVLFKLNGLLLLAFLFLSLVNEYAGILGKAVSSERRYEGPMGKSDRAFVVGLFSLLLFFFPSWNSFSDYVFYIVIILLIISTLFRINKTINLSK
;
A
#
# COMPACT_ATOMS: atom_id res chain seq x y z
N MET A 1 -19.78 4.50 0.73
CA MET A 1 -19.49 5.51 -0.31
C MET A 1 -18.03 5.94 -0.29
N ILE A 2 -17.45 6.16 0.88
CA ILE A 2 -16.03 6.60 1.03
C ILE A 2 -15.05 5.57 0.44
N THR A 3 -15.24 4.27 0.70
CA THR A 3 -14.41 3.19 0.14
C THR A 3 -14.35 3.24 -1.40
N TRP A 4 -15.50 3.47 -2.06
CA TRP A 4 -15.54 3.60 -3.52
C TRP A 4 -14.80 4.83 -4.03
N ALA A 5 -14.89 5.95 -3.30
CA ALA A 5 -14.13 7.16 -3.64
C ALA A 5 -12.62 6.90 -3.58
N ALA A 6 -12.15 6.18 -2.54
CA ALA A 6 -10.76 5.80 -2.41
C ALA A 6 -10.29 4.87 -3.55
N ILE A 7 -11.12 3.90 -3.96
CA ILE A 7 -10.81 2.99 -5.08
C ILE A 7 -10.77 3.77 -6.40
N LEU A 8 -11.75 4.61 -6.68
CA LEU A 8 -11.80 5.42 -7.91
C LEU A 8 -10.62 6.38 -8.02
N LEU A 9 -10.26 7.05 -6.90
CA LEU A 9 -9.07 7.89 -6.84
C LEU A 9 -7.81 7.08 -7.19
N SER A 10 -7.69 5.86 -6.64
CA SER A 10 -6.53 4.99 -6.90
C SER A 10 -6.44 4.56 -8.36
N ILE A 11 -7.58 4.20 -8.96
CA ILE A 11 -7.66 3.84 -10.39
C ILE A 11 -7.26 5.05 -11.26
N GLY A 12 -7.86 6.21 -11.00
CA GLY A 12 -7.56 7.43 -11.77
C GLY A 12 -6.08 7.81 -11.69
N THR A 13 -5.51 7.80 -10.48
CA THR A 13 -4.09 8.11 -10.27
C THR A 13 -3.18 7.09 -10.92
N GLY A 14 -3.44 5.79 -10.73
CA GLY A 14 -2.59 4.73 -11.28
C GLY A 14 -2.64 4.71 -12.81
N VAL A 15 -3.82 4.85 -13.41
CA VAL A 15 -3.98 4.94 -14.87
C VAL A 15 -3.27 6.19 -15.41
N PHE A 16 -3.46 7.35 -14.78
CA PHE A 16 -2.76 8.58 -15.18
C PHE A 16 -1.23 8.39 -15.12
N ALA A 17 -0.71 7.89 -14.01
CA ALA A 17 0.73 7.70 -13.82
C ALA A 17 1.33 6.67 -14.79
N TYR A 18 0.55 5.67 -15.20
CA TYR A 18 0.98 4.66 -16.17
C TYR A 18 1.08 5.21 -17.59
N PHE A 19 0.05 5.95 -18.05
CA PHE A 19 0.02 6.49 -19.41
C PHE A 19 0.81 7.78 -19.57
N TYR A 20 0.98 8.55 -18.51
CA TYR A 20 1.71 9.82 -18.47
C TYR A 20 2.81 9.83 -17.39
N PRO A 21 3.86 9.00 -17.52
CA PRO A 21 4.93 8.90 -16.53
C PRO A 21 5.87 10.11 -16.61
N ASN A 22 5.43 11.24 -16.11
CA ASN A 22 6.13 12.53 -16.16
C ASN A 22 6.28 13.14 -14.76
N GLN A 23 6.88 14.34 -14.70
CA GLN A 23 7.06 15.06 -13.43
C GLN A 23 5.73 15.34 -12.70
N ILE A 24 4.63 15.59 -13.44
CA ILE A 24 3.32 15.83 -12.84
C ILE A 24 2.82 14.57 -12.13
N ALA A 25 3.04 13.39 -12.69
CA ALA A 25 2.68 12.12 -12.05
C ALA A 25 3.45 11.92 -10.74
N LEU A 26 4.73 12.33 -10.67
CA LEU A 26 5.52 12.30 -9.43
C LEU A 26 4.94 13.19 -8.32
N LEU A 27 4.21 14.25 -8.66
CA LEU A 27 3.54 15.13 -7.71
C LEU A 27 2.13 14.63 -7.35
N ILE A 28 1.38 14.13 -8.35
CA ILE A 28 0.00 13.64 -8.14
C ILE A 28 0.00 12.37 -7.26
N LEU A 29 0.95 11.47 -7.44
CA LEU A 29 1.02 10.20 -6.71
C LEU A 29 1.04 10.38 -5.18
N PRO A 30 1.96 11.17 -4.57
CA PRO A 30 1.97 11.36 -3.11
C PRO A 30 0.71 12.04 -2.58
N ILE A 31 0.16 13.02 -3.31
CA ILE A 31 -1.08 13.71 -2.92
C ILE A 31 -2.24 12.70 -2.89
N SER A 32 -2.36 11.88 -3.94
CA SER A 32 -3.43 10.88 -4.04
C SER A 32 -3.28 9.77 -2.97
N LEU A 33 -2.04 9.36 -2.65
CA LEU A 33 -1.77 8.40 -1.58
C LEU A 33 -2.20 8.97 -0.22
N LEU A 34 -1.90 10.23 0.08
CA LEU A 34 -2.33 10.90 1.32
C LEU A 34 -3.86 10.99 1.41
N ILE A 35 -4.54 11.45 0.33
CA ILE A 35 -6.00 11.55 0.29
C ILE A 35 -6.61 10.17 0.48
N ARG A 36 -6.12 9.14 -0.20
CA ARG A 36 -6.60 7.77 -0.06
C ARG A 36 -6.45 7.25 1.37
N MET A 37 -5.30 7.50 2.02
CA MET A 37 -5.07 7.11 3.41
C MET A 37 -6.05 7.81 4.36
N ALA A 38 -6.31 9.09 4.14
CA ALA A 38 -7.30 9.86 4.90
C ALA A 38 -8.73 9.30 4.71
N LEU A 39 -9.12 9.00 3.46
CA LEU A 39 -10.44 8.41 3.15
C LEU A 39 -10.62 7.06 3.84
N ASN A 40 -9.62 6.19 3.81
CA ASN A 40 -9.68 4.87 4.49
C ASN A 40 -9.78 5.02 6.02
N ALA A 41 -9.06 5.97 6.61
CA ALA A 41 -9.15 6.26 8.04
C ALA A 41 -10.54 6.78 8.41
N LEU A 42 -11.10 7.69 7.61
CA LEU A 42 -12.45 8.24 7.80
C LEU A 42 -13.52 7.14 7.67
N ASP A 43 -13.43 6.27 6.65
CA ASP A 43 -14.39 5.18 6.45
C ASP A 43 -14.44 4.26 7.67
N GLY A 44 -13.28 3.85 8.18
CA GLY A 44 -13.18 3.03 9.40
C GLY A 44 -13.69 3.73 10.66
N MET A 45 -13.45 5.03 10.82
CA MET A 45 -13.97 5.80 11.96
C MET A 45 -15.49 5.97 11.87
N MET A 46 -16.01 6.35 10.72
CA MET A 46 -17.44 6.55 10.50
C MET A 46 -18.23 5.25 10.71
N ALA A 47 -17.72 4.12 10.19
CA ALA A 47 -18.34 2.82 10.39
C ALA A 47 -18.45 2.44 11.88
N ARG A 48 -17.45 2.79 12.69
CA ARG A 48 -17.45 2.54 14.14
C ARG A 48 -18.38 3.49 14.90
N LEU A 49 -18.30 4.79 14.63
CA LEU A 49 -19.08 5.81 15.33
C LEU A 49 -20.59 5.64 15.12
N HIS A 50 -21.00 5.22 13.93
CA HIS A 50 -22.41 5.08 13.56
C HIS A 50 -22.92 3.63 13.65
N ASN A 51 -22.14 2.69 14.17
CA ASN A 51 -22.48 1.26 14.23
C ASN A 51 -22.89 0.67 12.85
N MET A 52 -22.28 1.19 11.77
CA MET A 52 -22.58 0.78 10.39
C MET A 52 -21.58 -0.27 9.86
N GLN A 53 -20.91 -0.97 10.76
CA GLN A 53 -20.00 -2.06 10.40
C GLN A 53 -20.78 -3.20 9.76
N SER A 54 -20.32 -3.64 8.58
CA SER A 54 -20.93 -4.77 7.88
C SER A 54 -19.85 -5.69 7.29
N LYS A 55 -20.14 -6.98 7.24
CA LYS A 55 -19.24 -7.96 6.59
C LYS A 55 -18.94 -7.59 5.14
N LYS A 56 -19.94 -7.07 4.40
CA LYS A 56 -19.78 -6.60 3.03
C LYS A 56 -18.82 -5.40 2.94
N GLY A 57 -18.97 -4.44 3.87
CA GLY A 57 -18.07 -3.28 3.95
C GLY A 57 -16.64 -3.68 4.26
N GLU A 58 -16.44 -4.61 5.18
CA GLU A 58 -15.13 -5.14 5.54
C GLU A 58 -14.45 -5.82 4.33
N VAL A 59 -15.14 -6.73 3.65
CA VAL A 59 -14.61 -7.40 2.45
C VAL A 59 -14.27 -6.39 1.36
N LEU A 60 -15.15 -5.41 1.12
CA LEU A 60 -14.90 -4.36 0.12
C LEU A 60 -13.68 -3.51 0.48
N ASN A 61 -13.51 -3.15 1.75
CA ASN A 61 -12.36 -2.38 2.22
C ASN A 61 -11.06 -3.16 2.05
N GLU A 62 -11.01 -4.43 2.51
CA GLU A 62 -9.80 -5.26 2.43
C GLU A 62 -9.38 -5.52 0.98
N LEU A 63 -10.33 -5.96 0.14
CA LEU A 63 -10.05 -6.23 -1.26
C LEU A 63 -9.74 -4.95 -2.05
N GLY A 64 -10.52 -3.89 -1.77
CA GLY A 64 -10.31 -2.58 -2.37
C GLY A 64 -8.94 -2.00 -2.08
N ASP A 65 -8.42 -2.19 -0.86
CA ASP A 65 -7.09 -1.75 -0.48
C ASP A 65 -5.99 -2.48 -1.26
N VAL A 66 -6.07 -3.80 -1.37
CA VAL A 66 -5.09 -4.61 -2.12
C VAL A 66 -5.08 -4.22 -3.60
N VAL A 67 -6.26 -4.10 -4.21
CA VAL A 67 -6.39 -3.71 -5.62
C VAL A 67 -5.88 -2.28 -5.85
N SER A 68 -6.23 -1.36 -4.96
CA SER A 68 -5.79 0.03 -5.03
C SER A 68 -4.28 0.17 -4.87
N ASP A 69 -3.66 -0.55 -3.93
CA ASP A 69 -2.21 -0.56 -3.76
C ASP A 69 -1.53 -1.05 -5.03
N PHE A 70 -2.01 -2.16 -5.62
CA PHE A 70 -1.45 -2.69 -6.85
C PHE A 70 -1.52 -1.68 -8.01
N ILE A 71 -2.69 -1.07 -8.22
CA ILE A 71 -2.91 -0.10 -9.32
C ILE A 71 -2.04 1.14 -9.15
N MET A 72 -1.91 1.66 -7.91
CA MET A 72 -1.10 2.86 -7.64
C MET A 72 0.40 2.59 -7.65
N PHE A 73 0.83 1.39 -7.24
CA PHE A 73 2.26 1.07 -7.15
C PHE A 73 2.83 0.50 -8.45
N TYR A 74 2.01 -0.11 -9.32
CA TYR A 74 2.51 -0.65 -10.59
C TYR A 74 3.23 0.41 -11.47
N PRO A 75 2.71 1.65 -11.65
CA PRO A 75 3.36 2.68 -12.45
C PRO A 75 4.71 3.17 -11.92
N ILE A 76 5.01 2.95 -10.63
CA ILE A 76 6.29 3.38 -10.06
C ILE A 76 7.49 2.70 -10.72
N GLY A 77 7.29 1.53 -11.31
CA GLY A 77 8.31 0.86 -12.10
C GLY A 77 8.88 1.75 -13.21
N VAL A 78 8.00 2.47 -13.90
CA VAL A 78 8.40 3.42 -14.95
C VAL A 78 8.82 4.77 -14.34
N LEU A 79 8.03 5.30 -13.39
CA LEU A 79 8.29 6.61 -12.77
C LEU A 79 9.64 6.67 -12.04
N PHE A 80 10.00 5.59 -11.34
CA PHE A 80 11.23 5.50 -10.55
C PHE A 80 12.34 4.74 -11.27
N LYS A 81 12.09 4.32 -12.53
CA LYS A 81 13.02 3.50 -13.34
C LYS A 81 13.53 2.25 -12.60
N LEU A 82 12.64 1.61 -11.84
CA LEU A 82 12.99 0.42 -11.07
C LEU A 82 13.30 -0.77 -11.96
N ASN A 83 14.21 -1.60 -11.51
CA ASN A 83 14.38 -2.93 -12.08
C ASN A 83 13.06 -3.72 -12.01
N GLY A 84 12.68 -4.39 -13.11
CA GLY A 84 11.40 -5.10 -13.20
C GLY A 84 11.23 -6.21 -12.15
N LEU A 85 12.32 -6.89 -11.76
CA LEU A 85 12.28 -7.91 -10.69
C LEU A 85 12.04 -7.27 -9.32
N LEU A 86 12.61 -6.09 -9.05
CA LEU A 86 12.36 -5.35 -7.80
C LEU A 86 10.92 -4.87 -7.71
N LEU A 87 10.36 -4.35 -8.81
CA LEU A 87 8.96 -3.97 -8.86
C LEU A 87 8.06 -5.18 -8.59
N LEU A 88 8.31 -6.30 -9.26
CA LEU A 88 7.54 -7.53 -9.08
C LEU A 88 7.63 -8.03 -7.64
N ALA A 89 8.84 -8.06 -7.07
CA ALA A 89 9.06 -8.47 -5.68
C ALA A 89 8.34 -7.55 -4.70
N PHE A 90 8.39 -6.23 -4.88
CA PHE A 90 7.69 -5.25 -4.06
C PHE A 90 6.17 -5.45 -4.10
N LEU A 91 5.58 -5.59 -5.29
CA LEU A 91 4.14 -5.79 -5.45
C LEU A 91 3.69 -7.12 -4.84
N PHE A 92 4.42 -8.20 -5.12
CA PHE A 92 4.13 -9.52 -4.59
C PHE A 92 4.23 -9.57 -3.06
N LEU A 93 5.33 -9.07 -2.49
CA LEU A 93 5.51 -9.06 -1.04
C LEU A 93 4.54 -8.12 -0.33
N SER A 94 4.13 -7.02 -0.97
CA SER A 94 3.08 -6.15 -0.45
C SER A 94 1.75 -6.90 -0.31
N LEU A 95 1.38 -7.70 -1.32
CA LEU A 95 0.20 -8.55 -1.29
C LEU A 95 0.31 -9.65 -0.23
N VAL A 96 1.46 -10.34 -0.16
CA VAL A 96 1.71 -11.40 0.84
C VAL A 96 1.66 -10.85 2.27
N ASN A 97 2.18 -9.63 2.49
CA ASN A 97 2.14 -8.97 3.79
C ASN A 97 0.69 -8.65 4.25
N GLU A 98 -0.17 -8.17 3.34
CA GLU A 98 -1.60 -7.96 3.64
C GLU A 98 -2.31 -9.29 3.87
N TYR A 99 -2.04 -10.29 3.03
CA TYR A 99 -2.59 -11.62 3.18
C TYR A 99 -2.22 -12.25 4.54
N ALA A 100 -0.96 -12.13 4.98
CA ALA A 100 -0.52 -12.59 6.30
C ALA A 100 -1.30 -11.89 7.44
N GLY A 101 -1.62 -10.60 7.28
CA GLY A 101 -2.46 -9.87 8.22
C GLY A 101 -3.88 -10.41 8.32
N ILE A 102 -4.50 -10.71 7.17
CA ILE A 102 -5.86 -11.29 7.08
C ILE A 102 -5.87 -12.74 7.58
N LEU A 103 -4.82 -13.50 7.30
CA LEU A 103 -4.67 -14.87 7.80
C LEU A 103 -4.67 -14.91 9.33
N GLY A 104 -4.04 -13.91 9.97
CA GLY A 104 -4.12 -13.72 11.41
C GLY A 104 -5.56 -13.65 11.90
N LYS A 105 -6.43 -12.91 11.23
CA LYS A 105 -7.86 -12.84 11.57
C LYS A 105 -8.58 -14.16 11.37
N ALA A 106 -8.27 -14.90 10.30
CA ALA A 106 -8.89 -16.19 10.02
C ALA A 106 -8.51 -17.29 11.04
N VAL A 107 -7.27 -17.26 11.54
CA VAL A 107 -6.72 -18.32 12.41
C VAL A 107 -6.84 -17.97 13.90
N SER A 108 -6.61 -16.70 14.27
CA SER A 108 -6.56 -16.24 15.68
C SER A 108 -7.63 -15.19 16.03
N SER A 109 -8.63 -15.00 15.17
CA SER A 109 -9.72 -14.02 15.32
C SER A 109 -9.28 -12.54 15.36
N GLU A 110 -7.98 -12.26 15.27
CA GLU A 110 -7.44 -10.89 15.26
C GLU A 110 -6.60 -10.64 14.03
N ARG A 111 -6.92 -9.54 13.31
CA ARG A 111 -6.09 -9.10 12.19
C ARG A 111 -4.72 -8.64 12.69
N ARG A 112 -3.66 -9.03 11.99
CA ARG A 112 -2.29 -8.68 12.30
C ARG A 112 -1.83 -7.45 11.52
N TYR A 113 -1.22 -6.51 12.23
CA TYR A 113 -0.69 -5.26 11.67
C TYR A 113 0.78 -5.05 12.01
N GLU A 114 1.38 -5.98 12.73
CA GLU A 114 2.72 -5.86 13.30
C GLU A 114 3.80 -5.81 12.23
N GLY A 115 4.91 -5.20 12.59
CA GLY A 115 6.10 -5.06 11.75
C GLY A 115 6.13 -3.79 10.90
N PRO A 116 7.31 -3.46 10.36
CA PRO A 116 7.49 -2.32 9.47
C PRO A 116 6.85 -2.57 8.09
N MET A 117 6.67 -1.53 7.30
CA MET A 117 6.09 -1.60 5.95
C MET A 117 4.65 -2.12 5.90
N GLY A 118 3.85 -1.78 6.90
CA GLY A 118 2.40 -1.86 6.79
C GLY A 118 1.86 -1.01 5.63
N LYS A 119 0.56 -1.06 5.38
CA LYS A 119 -0.08 -0.31 4.28
C LYS A 119 0.26 1.19 4.31
N SER A 120 0.20 1.80 5.49
CA SER A 120 0.53 3.23 5.67
C SER A 120 1.98 3.53 5.38
N ASP A 121 2.89 2.66 5.84
CA ASP A 121 4.33 2.87 5.67
C ASP A 121 4.72 2.76 4.19
N ARG A 122 4.13 1.80 3.45
CA ARG A 122 4.34 1.68 2.01
C ARG A 122 3.87 2.93 1.27
N ALA A 123 2.66 3.39 1.57
CA ALA A 123 2.11 4.61 0.97
C ALA A 123 2.98 5.84 1.30
N PHE A 124 3.47 5.94 2.54
CA PHE A 124 4.36 7.02 2.96
C PHE A 124 5.71 6.97 2.23
N VAL A 125 6.38 5.82 2.20
CA VAL A 125 7.69 5.68 1.55
C VAL A 125 7.61 5.93 0.06
N VAL A 126 6.63 5.33 -0.63
CA VAL A 126 6.42 5.56 -2.07
C VAL A 126 6.08 7.02 -2.35
N GLY A 127 5.18 7.62 -1.55
CA GLY A 127 4.80 9.02 -1.71
C GLY A 127 5.96 9.98 -1.45
N LEU A 128 6.70 9.77 -0.35
CA LEU A 128 7.86 10.59 -0.02
C LEU A 128 8.94 10.48 -1.10
N PHE A 129 9.26 9.27 -1.53
CA PHE A 129 10.26 9.08 -2.57
C PHE A 129 9.85 9.67 -3.91
N SER A 130 8.57 9.57 -4.28
CA SER A 130 8.01 10.24 -5.44
C SER A 130 8.18 11.77 -5.37
N LEU A 131 7.90 12.36 -4.20
CA LEU A 131 8.08 13.78 -3.97
C LEU A 131 9.56 14.19 -4.03
N LEU A 132 10.47 13.38 -3.49
CA LEU A 132 11.91 13.61 -3.59
C LEU A 132 12.38 13.58 -5.05
N LEU A 133 11.89 12.64 -5.87
CA LEU A 133 12.21 12.57 -7.29
C LEU A 133 11.65 13.75 -8.09
N PHE A 134 10.53 14.32 -7.66
CA PHE A 134 9.98 15.52 -8.26
C PHE A 134 10.93 16.72 -8.08
N PHE A 135 11.50 16.92 -6.89
CA PHE A 135 12.42 18.01 -6.61
C PHE A 135 13.87 17.69 -7.00
N PHE A 136 14.27 16.44 -6.91
CA PHE A 136 15.64 15.97 -7.15
C PHE A 136 15.65 14.80 -8.14
N PRO A 137 15.48 15.03 -9.46
CA PRO A 137 15.39 13.96 -10.45
C PRO A 137 16.65 13.06 -10.52
N SER A 138 17.81 13.61 -10.13
CA SER A 138 19.08 12.85 -10.08
C SER A 138 19.07 11.68 -9.08
N TRP A 139 18.19 11.74 -8.06
CA TRP A 139 18.05 10.69 -7.06
C TRP A 139 17.38 9.41 -7.60
N ASN A 140 16.92 9.45 -8.83
CA ASN A 140 16.40 8.26 -9.50
C ASN A 140 17.42 7.10 -9.57
N SER A 141 18.73 7.41 -9.58
CA SER A 141 19.80 6.41 -9.49
C SER A 141 19.80 5.60 -8.17
N PHE A 142 19.13 6.10 -7.13
CA PHE A 142 19.02 5.42 -5.84
C PHE A 142 17.73 4.60 -5.69
N SER A 143 16.84 4.60 -6.69
CA SER A 143 15.53 3.95 -6.62
C SER A 143 15.65 2.46 -6.25
N ASP A 144 16.51 1.72 -6.92
CA ASP A 144 16.69 0.29 -6.65
C ASP A 144 17.18 0.03 -5.22
N TYR A 145 18.10 0.86 -4.69
CA TYR A 145 18.61 0.71 -3.32
C TYR A 145 17.51 0.96 -2.29
N VAL A 146 16.67 1.97 -2.48
CA VAL A 146 15.51 2.25 -1.61
C VAL A 146 14.56 1.05 -1.61
N PHE A 147 14.27 0.47 -2.77
CA PHE A 147 13.37 -0.67 -2.88
C PHE A 147 13.96 -1.99 -2.39
N TYR A 148 15.27 -2.19 -2.41
CA TYR A 148 15.92 -3.29 -1.69
C TYR A 148 15.64 -3.21 -0.18
N ILE A 149 15.77 -2.03 0.42
CA ILE A 149 15.47 -1.81 1.85
C ILE A 149 13.98 -2.08 2.12
N VAL A 150 13.09 -1.55 1.30
CA VAL A 150 11.63 -1.76 1.43
C VAL A 150 11.28 -3.25 1.37
N ILE A 151 11.88 -4.01 0.45
CA ILE A 151 11.67 -5.46 0.30
C ILE A 151 12.13 -6.21 1.56
N ILE A 152 13.31 -5.88 2.10
CA ILE A 152 13.80 -6.49 3.34
C ILE A 152 12.82 -6.22 4.50
N LEU A 153 12.36 -4.98 4.64
CA LEU A 153 11.41 -4.61 5.68
C LEU A 153 10.03 -5.31 5.50
N LEU A 154 9.58 -5.51 4.26
CA LEU A 154 8.37 -6.29 3.96
C LEU A 154 8.50 -7.76 4.37
N ILE A 155 9.65 -8.37 4.10
CA ILE A 155 9.93 -9.75 4.53
C ILE A 155 9.88 -9.84 6.06
N ILE A 156 10.57 -8.94 6.75
CA ILE A 156 10.59 -8.89 8.22
C ILE A 156 9.17 -8.73 8.77
N SER A 157 8.39 -7.79 8.22
CA SER A 157 7.00 -7.56 8.62
C SER A 157 6.13 -8.80 8.44
N THR A 158 6.25 -9.45 7.30
CA THR A 158 5.49 -10.66 6.98
C THR A 158 5.81 -11.79 7.96
N LEU A 159 7.10 -11.98 8.28
CA LEU A 159 7.55 -12.97 9.26
C LEU A 159 7.02 -12.65 10.67
N PHE A 160 7.01 -11.38 11.09
CA PHE A 160 6.42 -10.98 12.38
C PHE A 160 4.93 -11.30 12.46
N ARG A 161 4.16 -11.00 11.41
CA ARG A 161 2.72 -11.30 11.34
C ARG A 161 2.44 -12.79 11.43
N ILE A 162 3.20 -13.62 10.68
CA ILE A 162 3.08 -15.09 10.69
C ILE A 162 3.43 -15.64 12.07
N ASN A 163 4.59 -15.28 12.62
CA ASN A 163 5.04 -15.78 13.92
C ASN A 163 4.04 -15.43 15.04
N LYS A 164 3.51 -14.20 15.03
CA LYS A 164 2.53 -13.80 16.04
C LYS A 164 1.20 -14.53 15.87
N THR A 165 0.77 -14.82 14.65
CA THR A 165 -0.42 -15.64 14.38
C THR A 165 -0.26 -17.04 14.94
N ILE A 166 0.88 -17.69 14.71
CA ILE A 166 1.16 -19.06 15.19
C ILE A 166 1.23 -19.12 16.73
N ASN A 167 1.89 -18.13 17.35
CA ASN A 167 2.10 -18.13 18.80
C ASN A 167 0.83 -17.84 19.62
N LEU A 168 -0.18 -17.20 19.03
CA LEU A 168 -1.46 -16.91 19.67
C LEU A 168 -2.55 -17.97 19.37
N SER A 169 -2.27 -18.91 18.47
CA SER A 169 -3.13 -20.07 18.21
C SER A 169 -2.86 -21.24 19.18
N LYS A 170 -1.91 -21.08 20.09
CA LYS A 170 -1.63 -22.00 21.20
C LYS A 170 -2.30 -21.50 22.47
#